data_c39be30d17be91561e608dde5ca9af85
#
_entry.id   c39be30d17be91561e608dde5ca9af85
#
_cell.length_a   1.000
_cell.length_b   1.000
_cell.length_c   1.000
_cell.angle_alpha   90.00
_cell.angle_beta   90.00
_cell.angle_gamma   90.00
#
_symmetry.space_group_name_H-M   'P 1'
#
loop_
_entity.id
_entity.type
_entity.pdbx_description
1 polymer ?
#
loop_
_entity_poly.entity_id
_entity_poly.type
_entity_poly.pdbx_seq_one_letter_code
_entity_poly.pdbx_strand_id
1 'polypeptide(L)'
;MKFLKFSLIALIPFILWGCPDRDIPFDSTVIFINNSDKTLLDYCRDNYYPDTTIQVKSNVFDDRIKKFAIAPHSVRRKQTSWRYEMKQPYSTGVMTIFLFDMAVVDSVPWEKIREDYLVAKRYEYTLAQLDS
;
A
#
# COMPACT_ATOMS: atom_id res chain seq x y z
N MET A 1 46.49 32.81 32.53
CA MET A 1 45.83 32.39 31.29
C MET A 1 45.67 30.89 31.22
N LYS A 2 44.66 30.42 31.86
CA LYS A 2 44.27 29.00 31.85
C LYS A 2 42.74 28.98 31.95
N PHE A 3 42.03 29.13 30.89
CA PHE A 3 40.59 28.82 30.80
C PHE A 3 40.21 28.90 29.35
N LEU A 4 40.22 27.77 28.65
CA LEU A 4 39.37 27.51 27.45
C LEU A 4 39.69 26.13 26.90
N LYS A 5 39.32 25.07 27.59
CA LYS A 5 39.40 23.70 27.05
C LYS A 5 38.30 22.78 27.53
N PHE A 6 37.14 23.28 27.90
CA PHE A 6 36.07 22.40 28.40
C PHE A 6 34.70 22.66 27.75
N SER A 7 34.63 22.95 26.48
CA SER A 7 33.32 23.21 25.86
C SER A 7 33.03 22.48 24.56
N LEU A 8 33.83 21.47 24.20
CA LEU A 8 33.64 20.81 22.90
C LEU A 8 33.24 19.32 22.95
N ILE A 9 33.01 18.78 24.16
CA ILE A 9 32.69 17.32 24.30
C ILE A 9 31.23 17.06 24.64
N ALA A 10 30.43 18.08 24.89
CA ALA A 10 29.01 17.91 25.30
C ALA A 10 28.00 17.89 24.14
N LEU A 11 28.44 18.04 22.89
CA LEU A 11 27.53 18.20 21.69
C LEU A 11 27.40 16.95 20.83
N ILE A 12 28.08 15.85 21.14
CA ILE A 12 28.11 14.66 20.28
C ILE A 12 27.02 13.60 20.59
N PRO A 13 26.36 13.53 21.75
CA PRO A 13 25.37 12.47 21.98
C PRO A 13 23.98 12.71 21.35
N PHE A 14 23.71 13.89 20.76
CA PHE A 14 22.37 14.18 20.24
C PHE A 14 22.11 13.77 18.77
N ILE A 15 23.14 13.31 18.06
CA ILE A 15 23.01 12.97 16.62
C ILE A 15 22.72 11.49 16.39
N LEU A 16 22.74 10.65 17.42
CA LEU A 16 22.52 9.19 17.30
C LEU A 16 21.12 8.70 17.70
N TRP A 17 20.18 9.60 17.95
CA TRP A 17 18.80 9.19 17.98
C TRP A 17 18.25 9.17 16.54
N GLY A 18 18.67 8.15 15.80
CA GLY A 18 17.95 7.77 14.59
C GLY A 18 16.49 7.59 14.96
N CYS A 19 15.56 8.06 14.11
CA CYS A 19 14.17 7.74 14.25
C CYS A 19 14.05 6.22 14.43
N PRO A 20 13.38 5.72 15.48
CA PRO A 20 13.14 4.31 15.57
C PRO A 20 12.33 3.92 14.33
N ASP A 21 12.94 3.10 13.46
CA ASP A 21 12.19 2.41 12.42
C ASP A 21 11.06 1.69 13.15
N ARG A 22 9.85 2.22 13.04
CA ARG A 22 8.68 1.52 13.51
C ARG A 22 8.43 0.43 12.50
N ASP A 23 8.97 -0.74 12.76
CA ASP A 23 8.57 -1.95 12.07
C ASP A 23 7.07 -2.10 12.27
N ILE A 24 6.29 -1.75 11.25
CA ILE A 24 4.84 -1.96 11.26
C ILE A 24 4.66 -3.47 11.11
N PRO A 25 4.14 -4.16 12.14
CA PRO A 25 4.01 -5.60 12.09
C PRO A 25 2.97 -6.00 11.04
N PHE A 26 3.25 -7.06 10.31
CA PHE A 26 2.22 -7.72 9.51
C PHE A 26 1.19 -8.36 10.47
N ASP A 27 -0.05 -7.92 10.39
CA ASP A 27 -1.14 -8.34 11.27
C ASP A 27 -2.27 -9.06 10.55
N SER A 28 -2.19 -9.15 9.23
CA SER A 28 -3.24 -9.71 8.39
C SER A 28 -2.67 -10.44 7.19
N THR A 29 -3.38 -11.43 6.69
CA THR A 29 -3.07 -12.13 5.43
C THR A 29 -4.27 -12.05 4.51
N VAL A 30 -4.06 -11.55 3.29
CA VAL A 30 -5.05 -11.55 2.23
C VAL A 30 -4.76 -12.68 1.25
N ILE A 31 -5.78 -13.44 0.90
CA ILE A 31 -5.69 -14.52 -0.08
C ILE A 31 -6.46 -14.09 -1.32
N PHE A 32 -5.75 -13.91 -2.42
CA PHE A 32 -6.35 -13.67 -3.72
C PHE A 32 -6.50 -14.99 -4.46
N ILE A 33 -7.73 -15.31 -4.84
CA ILE A 33 -8.07 -16.48 -5.65
C ILE A 33 -8.52 -15.98 -7.01
N ASN A 34 -7.70 -16.18 -8.03
CA ASN A 34 -8.00 -15.78 -9.39
C ASN A 34 -8.52 -16.98 -10.20
N ASN A 35 -9.82 -17.06 -10.38
CA ASN A 35 -10.47 -18.11 -11.18
C ASN A 35 -10.71 -17.69 -12.64
N SER A 36 -10.15 -16.57 -13.07
CA SER A 36 -10.28 -16.07 -14.44
C SER A 36 -9.09 -16.45 -15.32
N ASP A 37 -9.25 -16.32 -16.63
CA ASP A 37 -8.18 -16.49 -17.61
C ASP A 37 -7.25 -15.26 -17.74
N LYS A 38 -7.44 -14.25 -16.89
CA LYS A 38 -6.70 -12.99 -16.93
C LYS A 38 -5.65 -12.93 -15.84
N THR A 39 -4.51 -12.32 -16.16
CA THR A 39 -3.56 -11.90 -15.14
C THR A 39 -4.05 -10.62 -14.47
N LEU A 40 -4.12 -10.60 -13.14
CA LEU A 40 -4.63 -9.49 -12.37
C LEU A 40 -3.54 -8.81 -11.55
N LEU A 41 -3.68 -7.50 -11.37
CA LEU A 41 -2.85 -6.70 -10.46
C LEU A 41 -3.73 -6.15 -9.35
N ASP A 42 -3.28 -6.24 -8.11
CA ASP A 42 -3.98 -5.63 -6.97
C ASP A 42 -3.38 -4.27 -6.61
N TYR A 43 -4.25 -3.37 -6.25
CA TYR A 43 -3.92 -2.13 -5.58
C TYR A 43 -4.82 -1.99 -4.35
N CYS A 44 -4.22 -1.95 -3.18
CA CYS A 44 -4.94 -1.86 -1.92
C CYS A 44 -4.69 -0.51 -1.28
N ARG A 45 -5.74 0.11 -0.79
CA ARG A 45 -5.65 1.38 -0.10
C ARG A 45 -6.71 1.48 1.00
N ASP A 46 -6.31 2.00 2.14
CA ASP A 46 -7.26 2.58 3.08
C ASP A 46 -7.97 3.73 2.36
N ASN A 47 -9.28 3.71 2.38
CA ASN A 47 -10.09 4.65 1.61
C ASN A 47 -10.01 6.05 2.22
N TYR A 48 -8.94 6.73 1.94
CA TYR A 48 -8.70 8.10 2.39
C TYR A 48 -9.58 9.12 1.65
N TYR A 49 -10.13 8.74 0.50
CA TYR A 49 -11.01 9.58 -0.30
C TYR A 49 -12.36 8.90 -0.47
N PRO A 50 -13.46 9.63 -0.27
CA PRO A 50 -14.81 9.11 -0.56
C PRO A 50 -15.01 8.81 -2.05
N ASP A 51 -14.06 9.24 -2.85
CA ASP A 51 -14.06 9.02 -4.28
C ASP A 51 -13.48 7.65 -4.64
N THR A 52 -14.19 6.98 -5.52
CA THR A 52 -13.80 5.69 -6.09
C THR A 52 -12.64 5.80 -7.07
N THR A 53 -12.22 7.00 -7.40
CA THR A 53 -11.11 7.22 -8.33
C THR A 53 -9.77 7.05 -7.61
N ILE A 54 -8.89 6.31 -8.24
CA ILE A 54 -7.52 6.17 -7.77
C ILE A 54 -6.79 7.48 -8.08
N GLN A 55 -6.71 8.35 -7.10
CA GLN A 55 -6.10 9.68 -7.24
C GLN A 55 -4.56 9.63 -7.17
N VAL A 56 -3.94 8.74 -7.89
CA VAL A 56 -2.49 8.71 -8.01
C VAL A 56 -2.08 9.40 -9.30
N LYS A 57 -1.25 10.42 -9.21
CA LYS A 57 -0.82 11.20 -10.39
C LYS A 57 0.13 10.44 -11.32
N SER A 58 0.73 9.36 -10.84
CA SER A 58 1.69 8.54 -11.60
C SER A 58 1.21 7.09 -11.68
N ASN A 59 1.70 6.37 -12.68
CA ASN A 59 1.44 4.95 -12.80
C ASN A 59 1.95 4.20 -11.57
N VAL A 60 1.06 3.60 -10.80
CA VAL A 60 1.39 2.81 -9.61
C VAL A 60 1.92 1.42 -9.96
N PHE A 61 1.74 0.98 -11.21
CA PHE A 61 2.12 -0.34 -11.69
C PHE A 61 3.44 -0.30 -12.45
N ASP A 62 4.52 -0.01 -11.73
CA ASP A 62 5.86 -0.16 -12.29
C ASP A 62 6.26 -1.65 -12.36
N ASP A 63 7.40 -1.94 -12.96
CA ASP A 63 7.89 -3.32 -13.13
C ASP A 63 8.11 -4.04 -11.79
N ARG A 64 8.31 -3.32 -10.69
CA ARG A 64 8.45 -3.91 -9.37
C ARG A 64 7.12 -4.44 -8.85
N ILE A 65 6.03 -3.73 -9.11
CA ILE A 65 4.69 -4.14 -8.71
C ILE A 65 4.16 -5.26 -9.61
N LYS A 66 4.45 -5.18 -10.92
CA LYS A 66 4.03 -6.21 -11.90
C LYS A 66 4.55 -7.61 -11.59
N LYS A 67 5.69 -7.75 -10.87
CA LYS A 67 6.17 -9.06 -10.42
C LYS A 67 5.21 -9.76 -9.45
N PHE A 68 4.34 -9.00 -8.79
CA PHE A 68 3.37 -9.54 -7.85
C PHE A 68 1.99 -9.76 -8.49
N ALA A 69 1.94 -9.84 -9.82
CA ALA A 69 0.71 -10.15 -10.53
C ALA A 69 0.13 -11.51 -10.10
N ILE A 70 -1.18 -11.61 -10.14
CA ILE A 70 -1.93 -12.81 -9.83
C ILE A 70 -2.22 -13.53 -11.14
N ALA A 71 -1.52 -14.62 -11.39
CA ALA A 71 -1.67 -15.39 -12.63
C ALA A 71 -3.11 -15.96 -12.77
N PRO A 72 -3.54 -16.29 -14.00
CA PRO A 72 -4.78 -17.02 -14.23
C PRO A 72 -4.83 -18.30 -13.39
N HIS A 73 -6.02 -18.66 -12.91
CA HIS A 73 -6.28 -19.89 -12.16
C HIS A 73 -5.28 -20.16 -11.02
N SER A 74 -4.89 -19.09 -10.31
CA SER A 74 -3.87 -19.18 -9.26
C SER A 74 -4.33 -18.56 -7.95
N VAL A 75 -3.59 -18.87 -6.90
CA VAL A 75 -3.78 -18.33 -5.56
C VAL A 75 -2.53 -17.59 -5.16
N ARG A 76 -2.68 -16.34 -4.68
CA ARG A 76 -1.60 -15.55 -4.11
C ARG A 76 -1.93 -15.14 -2.68
N ARG A 77 -0.98 -15.27 -1.79
CA ARG A 77 -1.05 -14.79 -0.42
C ARG A 77 -0.22 -13.51 -0.28
N LYS A 78 -0.79 -12.53 0.40
CA LYS A 78 -0.14 -11.25 0.70
C LYS A 78 -0.26 -10.96 2.18
N GLN A 79 0.86 -10.78 2.85
CA GLN A 79 0.89 -10.28 4.21
C GLN A 79 0.70 -8.76 4.19
N THR A 80 -0.08 -8.25 5.12
CA THR A 80 -0.45 -6.83 5.21
C THR A 80 -0.46 -6.36 6.66
N SER A 81 -0.45 -5.06 6.85
CA SER A 81 -0.64 -4.37 8.14
C SER A 81 -2.00 -3.67 8.23
N TRP A 82 -3.01 -4.18 7.54
CA TRP A 82 -4.29 -3.49 7.37
C TRP A 82 -5.00 -3.20 8.67
N ARG A 83 -4.96 -4.10 9.66
CA ARG A 83 -5.58 -3.85 10.96
C ARG A 83 -4.92 -2.67 11.67
N TYR A 84 -3.60 -2.59 11.59
CA TYR A 84 -2.87 -1.46 12.13
C TYR A 84 -3.25 -0.16 11.38
N GLU A 85 -3.21 -0.17 10.05
CA GLU A 85 -3.52 0.99 9.22
C GLU A 85 -4.95 1.49 9.43
N MET A 86 -5.94 0.59 9.47
CA MET A 86 -7.35 0.93 9.64
C MET A 86 -7.69 1.46 11.04
N LYS A 87 -6.83 1.24 12.04
CA LYS A 87 -6.99 1.78 13.40
C LYS A 87 -6.38 3.17 13.58
N GLN A 88 -5.68 3.68 12.57
CA GLN A 88 -5.06 5.00 12.69
C GLN A 88 -6.12 6.11 12.68
N PRO A 89 -5.87 7.25 13.36
CA PRO A 89 -6.84 8.35 13.44
C PRO A 89 -7.21 8.97 12.09
N TYR A 90 -6.34 8.84 11.11
CA TYR A 90 -6.54 9.35 9.75
C TYR A 90 -7.24 8.35 8.81
N SER A 91 -7.46 7.12 9.28
CA SER A 91 -8.12 6.09 8.49
C SER A 91 -9.63 6.32 8.42
N THR A 92 -10.23 5.97 7.29
CA THR A 92 -11.69 5.91 7.16
C THR A 92 -12.29 4.63 7.75
N GLY A 93 -11.43 3.69 8.17
CA GLY A 93 -11.84 2.37 8.66
C GLY A 93 -12.33 1.43 7.56
N VAL A 94 -12.07 1.76 6.29
CA VAL A 94 -12.43 0.93 5.14
C VAL A 94 -11.21 0.70 4.26
N MET A 95 -10.84 -0.55 4.06
CA MET A 95 -9.81 -0.95 3.11
C MET A 95 -10.45 -1.24 1.76
N THR A 96 -9.99 -0.54 0.72
CA THR A 96 -10.44 -0.78 -0.66
C THR A 96 -9.37 -1.53 -1.44
N ILE A 97 -9.78 -2.59 -2.13
CA ILE A 97 -8.94 -3.36 -3.04
C ILE A 97 -9.45 -3.15 -4.46
N PHE A 98 -8.58 -2.68 -5.31
CA PHE A 98 -8.81 -2.61 -6.75
C PHE A 98 -8.06 -3.74 -7.44
N LEU A 99 -8.73 -4.44 -8.34
CA LEU A 99 -8.10 -5.39 -9.25
C LEU A 99 -8.13 -4.83 -10.67
N PHE A 100 -6.98 -4.88 -11.32
CA PHE A 100 -6.82 -4.44 -12.72
C PHE A 100 -6.43 -5.63 -13.58
N ASP A 101 -6.95 -5.63 -14.82
CA ASP A 101 -6.46 -6.53 -15.85
C ASP A 101 -5.07 -6.06 -16.31
N MET A 102 -4.07 -6.93 -16.22
CA MET A 102 -2.69 -6.59 -16.61
C MET A 102 -2.60 -6.18 -18.09
N ALA A 103 -3.38 -6.78 -18.97
CA ALA A 103 -3.41 -6.41 -20.37
C ALA A 103 -3.89 -4.96 -20.59
N VAL A 104 -4.84 -4.48 -19.77
CA VAL A 104 -5.28 -3.08 -19.79
C VAL A 104 -4.18 -2.18 -19.26
N VAL A 105 -3.54 -2.54 -18.15
CA VAL A 105 -2.45 -1.74 -17.54
C VAL A 105 -1.26 -1.61 -18.48
N ASP A 106 -0.96 -2.62 -19.29
CA ASP A 106 0.16 -2.62 -20.23
C ASP A 106 -0.14 -1.84 -21.52
N SER A 107 -1.41 -1.71 -21.91
CA SER A 107 -1.81 -1.15 -23.22
C SER A 107 -2.47 0.22 -23.13
N VAL A 108 -3.01 0.61 -21.97
CA VAL A 108 -3.75 1.85 -21.78
C VAL A 108 -2.98 2.78 -20.86
N PRO A 109 -2.81 4.08 -21.19
CA PRO A 109 -2.19 5.05 -20.30
C PRO A 109 -2.90 5.15 -18.96
N TRP A 110 -2.14 5.35 -17.90
CA TRP A 110 -2.67 5.40 -16.53
C TRP A 110 -3.76 6.46 -16.34
N GLU A 111 -3.58 7.62 -16.91
CA GLU A 111 -4.57 8.70 -16.90
C GLU A 111 -5.92 8.24 -17.47
N LYS A 112 -5.87 7.49 -18.57
CA LYS A 112 -7.08 6.96 -19.23
C LYS A 112 -7.75 5.86 -18.39
N ILE A 113 -6.93 4.99 -17.76
CA ILE A 113 -7.45 3.98 -16.82
C ILE A 113 -8.22 4.65 -15.68
N ARG A 114 -7.71 5.78 -15.18
CA ARG A 114 -8.38 6.56 -14.14
C ARG A 114 -9.64 7.26 -14.61
N GLU A 115 -9.56 7.97 -15.72
CA GLU A 115 -10.68 8.74 -16.28
C GLU A 115 -11.87 7.87 -16.62
N ASP A 116 -11.63 6.72 -17.26
CA ASP A 116 -12.65 5.79 -17.71
C ASP A 116 -12.99 4.73 -16.64
N TYR A 117 -12.35 4.80 -15.47
CA TYR A 117 -12.53 3.82 -14.39
C TYR A 117 -12.36 2.37 -14.85
N LEU A 118 -11.27 2.07 -15.55
CA LEU A 118 -10.99 0.74 -16.11
C LEU A 118 -10.51 -0.23 -15.02
N VAL A 119 -11.32 -0.41 -14.00
CA VAL A 119 -11.10 -1.32 -12.87
C VAL A 119 -11.83 -2.63 -13.17
N ALA A 120 -11.10 -3.75 -13.12
CA ALA A 120 -11.70 -5.06 -13.36
C ALA A 120 -12.63 -5.46 -12.21
N LYS A 121 -12.23 -5.18 -10.95
CA LYS A 121 -13.05 -5.45 -9.77
C LYS A 121 -12.65 -4.57 -8.60
N ARG A 122 -13.60 -4.27 -7.72
CA ARG A 122 -13.40 -3.50 -6.49
C ARG A 122 -14.03 -4.22 -5.32
N TYR A 123 -13.32 -4.26 -4.21
CA TYR A 123 -13.82 -4.78 -2.93
C TYR A 123 -13.59 -3.75 -1.84
N GLU A 124 -14.47 -3.72 -0.86
CA GLU A 124 -14.34 -2.91 0.35
C GLU A 124 -14.52 -3.78 1.58
N TYR A 125 -13.63 -3.60 2.55
CA TYR A 125 -13.67 -4.32 3.81
C TYR A 125 -13.56 -3.36 4.97
N THR A 126 -14.44 -3.51 5.95
CA THR A 126 -14.32 -2.87 7.26
C THR A 126 -13.44 -3.69 8.19
N LEU A 127 -12.97 -3.08 9.28
CA LEU A 127 -12.19 -3.79 10.30
C LEU A 127 -12.96 -4.99 10.88
N ALA A 128 -14.27 -4.84 11.11
CA ALA A 128 -15.12 -5.92 11.62
C ALA A 128 -15.18 -7.13 10.66
N GLN A 129 -15.16 -6.88 9.35
CA GLN A 129 -15.12 -7.95 8.35
C GLN A 129 -13.75 -8.63 8.26
N LEU A 130 -12.67 -7.93 8.60
CA LEU A 130 -11.34 -8.54 8.67
C LEU A 130 -11.15 -9.38 9.95
N ASP A 131 -11.95 -9.14 10.98
CA ASP A 131 -11.90 -9.84 12.26
C ASP A 131 -12.82 -11.07 12.32
N SER A 132 -13.69 -11.23 11.34
CA SER A 132 -14.58 -12.38 11.20
C SER A 132 -13.90 -13.51 10.42
#